data_cf9145fd7c3d21e40ab40e348f6654dd
#
_entry.id   cf9145fd7c3d21e40ab40e348f6654dd
#
_cell.length_a   1.000
_cell.length_b   1.000
_cell.length_c   1.000
_cell.angle_alpha   90.00
_cell.angle_beta   90.00
_cell.angle_gamma   90.00
#
_symmetry.space_group_name_H-M   'P 1'
#
loop_
_entity.id
_entity.type
_entity.pdbx_description
1 polymer ?
#
loop_
_entity_poly.entity_id
_entity_poly.type
_entity_poly.pdbx_seq_one_letter_code
_entity_poly.pdbx_strand_id
1 'polypeptide(L)'
;MKKLLAVLAGSAAALLAGCGGGGGGTTQQLAGDSGSASPLAAYIGTWQSACDHHDRQTLLIALKSDGSGSLELTPTGETYFKADCSGPVVATDSMSAKITGKPDGTADMLIKLAENAAATSLRVDKITSSVPAYAFLRTGTTVQYVLRDGKNNWCVDVDNGESCMQDDGMLPALNVPGGLSLRGNELYTVMLDKGAYVLDMHYMKK
;
A
#
# COMPACT_ATOMS: atom_id res chain seq x y z
N MET A 1 -7.30 6.11 3.60
CA MET A 1 -6.14 5.54 4.31
C MET A 1 -6.50 4.69 5.53
N LYS A 2 -7.71 4.77 6.07
CA LYS A 2 -8.13 3.94 7.23
C LYS A 2 -8.07 2.42 6.98
N LYS A 3 -8.19 1.95 5.74
CA LYS A 3 -8.14 0.52 5.41
C LYS A 3 -6.70 -0.03 5.30
N LEU A 4 -5.73 0.79 4.92
CA LEU A 4 -4.35 0.36 4.70
C LEU A 4 -3.58 0.00 5.99
N LEU A 5 -4.07 0.40 7.17
CA LEU A 5 -3.33 0.30 8.43
C LEU A 5 -4.13 -0.23 9.63
N ALA A 6 -5.44 -0.51 9.47
CA ALA A 6 -6.28 -0.99 10.57
C ALA A 6 -6.00 -2.43 11.02
N VAL A 7 -5.15 -3.18 10.31
CA VAL A 7 -4.90 -4.61 10.57
C VAL A 7 -3.53 -4.88 11.23
N LEU A 8 -2.76 -3.84 11.54
CA LEU A 8 -1.38 -3.97 12.05
C LEU A 8 -1.23 -4.19 13.56
N ALA A 9 -2.32 -4.37 14.29
CA ALA A 9 -2.26 -4.70 15.72
C ALA A 9 -2.63 -6.19 15.96
N GLY A 10 -1.68 -7.09 15.75
CA GLY A 10 -1.95 -8.49 16.08
C GLY A 10 -0.84 -9.48 15.79
N SER A 11 -0.01 -9.76 16.79
CA SER A 11 0.62 -11.04 17.11
C SER A 11 1.92 -11.42 16.39
N ALA A 12 2.99 -11.20 17.09
CA ALA A 12 4.20 -12.01 16.99
C ALA A 12 3.94 -13.40 17.60
N ALA A 13 4.19 -14.49 16.88
CA ALA A 13 4.74 -15.74 17.45
C ALA A 13 5.08 -16.79 16.41
N ALA A 14 6.22 -17.37 16.63
CA ALA A 14 6.66 -18.75 16.39
C ALA A 14 7.43 -19.08 15.12
N LEU A 15 8.73 -19.24 15.35
CA LEU A 15 9.78 -19.94 14.63
C LEU A 15 9.43 -21.42 14.37
N LEU A 16 9.73 -21.94 13.19
CA LEU A 16 10.19 -23.31 13.03
C LEU A 16 11.19 -23.42 11.89
N ALA A 17 12.36 -23.87 12.23
CA ALA A 17 13.48 -24.21 11.35
C ALA A 17 13.19 -25.50 10.59
N GLY A 18 13.56 -25.54 9.30
CA GLY A 18 13.58 -26.75 8.47
C GLY A 18 14.75 -26.70 7.50
N CYS A 19 15.79 -27.45 7.82
CA CYS A 19 17.01 -27.67 7.02
C CYS A 19 16.84 -28.84 6.04
N GLY A 20 17.39 -28.74 4.83
CA GLY A 20 17.53 -29.82 3.87
C GLY A 20 17.78 -29.27 2.46
N GLY A 21 18.79 -29.38 1.83
CA GLY A 21 19.87 -30.17 1.46
C GLY A 21 19.84 -30.55 -0.01
N GLY A 22 20.86 -30.08 -0.83
CA GLY A 22 21.46 -30.86 -1.91
C GLY A 22 21.02 -30.63 -3.36
N GLY A 23 22.02 -30.33 -4.24
CA GLY A 23 21.94 -30.66 -5.63
C GLY A 23 22.55 -29.63 -6.59
N GLY A 24 23.85 -29.79 -6.92
CA GLY A 24 24.58 -28.97 -7.87
C GLY A 24 24.13 -29.13 -9.32
N GLY A 25 24.25 -28.08 -10.08
CA GLY A 25 24.14 -28.04 -11.52
C GLY A 25 24.77 -26.74 -12.02
N THR A 26 26.06 -26.84 -12.37
CA THR A 26 26.80 -25.77 -13.06
C THR A 26 26.28 -25.62 -14.48
N THR A 27 25.55 -24.60 -14.79
CA THR A 27 25.41 -24.06 -16.14
C THR A 27 26.08 -22.67 -16.16
N GLN A 28 27.20 -22.61 -16.89
CA GLN A 28 27.83 -21.35 -17.25
C GLN A 28 26.84 -20.52 -18.07
N GLN A 29 26.39 -19.48 -17.49
CA GLN A 29 25.60 -18.46 -18.18
C GLN A 29 26.55 -17.35 -18.60
N LEU A 30 26.70 -17.23 -19.93
CA LEU A 30 27.41 -16.16 -20.60
C LEU A 30 26.90 -14.80 -20.06
N ALA A 31 27.82 -14.01 -19.53
CA ALA A 31 27.61 -12.67 -19.12
C ALA A 31 27.28 -11.81 -20.35
N GLY A 32 26.00 -11.59 -20.58
CA GLY A 32 25.48 -10.49 -21.37
C GLY A 32 25.08 -9.40 -20.37
N ASP A 33 25.86 -8.35 -20.28
CA ASP A 33 25.57 -7.14 -19.51
C ASP A 33 24.45 -6.37 -20.20
N SER A 34 23.24 -6.88 -20.06
CA SER A 34 22.00 -6.15 -20.31
C SER A 34 21.53 -5.72 -18.94
N GLY A 35 21.62 -4.42 -18.63
CA GLY A 35 21.10 -3.84 -17.41
C GLY A 35 19.69 -4.38 -17.17
N SER A 36 19.57 -5.41 -16.32
CA SER A 36 18.33 -6.09 -16.03
C SER A 36 17.39 -5.10 -15.37
N ALA A 37 16.40 -4.64 -16.12
CA ALA A 37 15.36 -3.78 -15.56
C ALA A 37 14.79 -4.48 -14.31
N SER A 38 14.64 -3.74 -13.21
CA SER A 38 14.02 -4.29 -12.00
C SER A 38 12.71 -5.00 -12.37
N PRO A 39 12.44 -6.21 -11.86
CA PRO A 39 11.18 -6.91 -12.10
C PRO A 39 9.97 -6.08 -11.66
N LEU A 40 10.21 -5.11 -10.77
CA LEU A 40 9.18 -4.19 -10.27
C LEU A 40 9.01 -2.92 -11.13
N ALA A 41 9.78 -2.74 -12.22
CA ALA A 41 9.70 -1.54 -13.07
C ALA A 41 8.32 -1.35 -13.72
N ALA A 42 7.57 -2.43 -13.95
CA ALA A 42 6.23 -2.38 -14.51
C ALA A 42 5.22 -1.62 -13.64
N TYR A 43 5.47 -1.52 -12.33
CA TYR A 43 4.60 -0.87 -11.37
C TYR A 43 4.78 0.64 -11.29
N ILE A 44 5.85 1.18 -11.88
CA ILE A 44 6.16 2.62 -11.82
C ILE A 44 5.04 3.45 -12.40
N GLY A 45 4.66 4.49 -11.68
CA GLY A 45 3.64 5.44 -12.11
C GLY A 45 2.75 5.92 -10.99
N THR A 46 1.69 6.60 -11.39
CA THR A 46 0.66 7.11 -10.50
C THR A 46 -0.59 6.26 -10.65
N TRP A 47 -1.09 5.79 -9.54
CA TRP A 47 -2.23 4.88 -9.44
C TRP A 47 -3.30 5.50 -8.57
N GLN A 48 -4.57 5.40 -8.97
CA GLN A 48 -5.67 6.03 -8.25
C GLN A 48 -6.79 5.03 -7.98
N SER A 49 -7.30 4.99 -6.72
CA SER A 49 -8.44 4.15 -6.35
C SER A 49 -9.75 4.69 -6.93
N ALA A 50 -10.78 3.85 -6.94
CA ALA A 50 -12.14 4.35 -7.06
C ALA A 50 -12.49 5.29 -5.90
N CYS A 51 -13.54 6.09 -6.07
CA CYS A 51 -14.12 6.88 -4.98
C CYS A 51 -14.76 5.94 -3.95
N ASP A 52 -14.49 6.17 -2.68
CA ASP A 52 -15.14 5.48 -1.56
C ASP A 52 -15.59 6.52 -0.53
N HIS A 53 -16.87 6.92 -0.56
CA HIS A 53 -17.50 7.82 0.40
C HIS A 53 -16.68 9.08 0.70
N HIS A 54 -16.55 9.97 -0.27
CA HIS A 54 -15.74 11.20 -0.28
C HIS A 54 -14.24 10.98 -0.51
N ASP A 55 -13.69 9.79 -0.24
CA ASP A 55 -12.26 9.57 -0.23
C ASP A 55 -11.76 8.89 -1.50
N ARG A 56 -10.64 9.37 -2.01
CA ARG A 56 -9.89 8.76 -3.10
C ARG A 56 -8.43 8.68 -2.74
N GLN A 57 -7.83 7.53 -2.98
CA GLN A 57 -6.42 7.34 -2.71
C GLN A 57 -5.59 7.39 -3.98
N THR A 58 -4.41 7.96 -3.89
CA THR A 58 -3.40 7.96 -4.93
C THR A 58 -2.14 7.29 -4.38
N LEU A 59 -1.56 6.36 -5.14
CA LEU A 59 -0.31 5.70 -4.85
C LEU A 59 0.69 6.06 -5.95
N LEU A 60 1.71 6.83 -5.61
CA LEU A 60 2.86 7.06 -6.47
C LEU A 60 3.90 5.97 -6.21
N ILE A 61 4.32 5.28 -7.27
CA ILE A 61 5.36 4.24 -7.24
C ILE A 61 6.53 4.69 -8.10
N ALA A 62 7.71 4.67 -7.52
CA ALA A 62 8.97 4.96 -8.21
C ALA A 62 10.03 3.89 -7.86
N LEU A 63 11.04 3.70 -8.70
CA LEU A 63 12.24 2.96 -8.30
C LEU A 63 13.09 3.82 -7.38
N LYS A 64 13.68 3.18 -6.37
CA LYS A 64 14.72 3.84 -5.57
C LYS A 64 15.95 4.13 -6.41
N SER A 65 16.52 5.32 -6.22
CA SER A 65 17.72 5.78 -6.94
C SER A 65 19.02 5.09 -6.49
N ASP A 66 18.96 4.23 -5.46
CA ASP A 66 20.12 3.55 -4.89
C ASP A 66 20.56 2.27 -5.66
N GLY A 67 19.91 1.97 -6.76
CA GLY A 67 20.20 0.79 -7.58
C GLY A 67 19.78 -0.55 -6.97
N SER A 68 19.09 -0.54 -5.82
CA SER A 68 18.64 -1.77 -5.13
C SER A 68 17.54 -2.53 -5.87
N GLY A 69 16.92 -1.93 -6.90
CA GLY A 69 15.72 -2.47 -7.54
C GLY A 69 14.46 -2.41 -6.68
N SER A 70 14.55 -1.80 -5.51
CA SER A 70 13.41 -1.60 -4.60
C SER A 70 12.51 -0.47 -5.10
N LEU A 71 11.25 -0.51 -4.69
CA LEU A 71 10.29 0.56 -4.92
C LEU A 71 10.28 1.57 -3.77
N GLU A 72 10.00 2.81 -4.11
CA GLU A 72 9.53 3.83 -3.21
C GLU A 72 8.04 4.05 -3.46
N LEU A 73 7.20 3.87 -2.43
CA LEU A 73 5.76 4.04 -2.50
C LEU A 73 5.36 5.23 -1.64
N THR A 74 4.60 6.13 -2.23
CA THR A 74 4.09 7.33 -1.56
C THR A 74 2.57 7.35 -1.68
N PRO A 75 1.85 6.87 -0.65
CA PRO A 75 0.40 6.96 -0.60
C PRO A 75 -0.04 8.37 -0.19
N THR A 76 -1.08 8.87 -0.85
CA THR A 76 -1.80 10.09 -0.48
C THR A 76 -3.29 9.85 -0.56
N GLY A 77 -4.08 10.59 0.21
CA GLY A 77 -5.54 10.57 0.16
C GLY A 77 -6.09 11.95 -0.13
N GLU A 78 -7.21 12.01 -0.82
CA GLU A 78 -7.98 13.23 -1.05
C GLU A 78 -9.40 13.01 -0.53
N THR A 79 -9.88 13.92 0.32
CA THR A 79 -11.28 13.96 0.73
C THR A 79 -11.98 15.04 -0.08
N TYR A 80 -13.02 14.66 -0.79
CA TYR A 80 -13.84 15.55 -1.62
C TYR A 80 -15.06 16.03 -0.83
N PHE A 81 -15.59 17.20 -1.20
CA PHE A 81 -16.79 17.72 -0.57
C PHE A 81 -18.01 16.81 -0.77
N LYS A 82 -18.16 16.19 -1.95
CA LYS A 82 -19.27 15.28 -2.25
C LYS A 82 -18.89 13.80 -2.14
N ALA A 83 -19.85 12.98 -1.70
CA ALA A 83 -19.67 11.55 -1.47
C ALA A 83 -19.27 10.74 -2.72
N ASP A 84 -19.55 11.23 -3.92
CA ASP A 84 -19.17 10.65 -5.20
C ASP A 84 -17.78 11.11 -5.69
N CYS A 85 -17.01 11.78 -4.84
CA CYS A 85 -15.72 12.43 -5.16
C CYS A 85 -15.82 13.47 -6.28
N SER A 86 -16.99 14.11 -6.45
CA SER A 86 -17.12 15.31 -7.27
C SER A 86 -16.99 16.58 -6.41
N GLY A 87 -16.77 17.71 -7.07
CA GLY A 87 -16.56 18.97 -6.36
C GLY A 87 -15.13 19.20 -5.89
N PRO A 88 -14.89 20.15 -4.98
CA PRO A 88 -13.54 20.49 -4.53
C PRO A 88 -12.98 19.42 -3.59
N VAL A 89 -11.65 19.26 -3.62
CA VAL A 89 -10.89 18.58 -2.57
C VAL A 89 -10.89 19.49 -1.33
N VAL A 90 -11.37 18.98 -0.21
CA VAL A 90 -11.48 19.71 1.06
C VAL A 90 -10.40 19.34 2.06
N ALA A 91 -9.81 18.12 1.92
CA ALA A 91 -8.65 17.72 2.68
C ALA A 91 -7.74 16.80 1.86
N THR A 92 -6.45 16.84 2.21
CA THR A 92 -5.42 15.93 1.67
C THR A 92 -4.73 15.22 2.82
N ASP A 93 -4.66 13.89 2.74
CA ASP A 93 -4.00 13.03 3.70
C ASP A 93 -2.65 12.56 3.14
N SER A 94 -1.63 12.53 3.99
CA SER A 94 -0.31 12.07 3.65
C SER A 94 0.36 11.33 4.80
N MET A 95 1.43 10.61 4.51
CA MET A 95 2.33 10.05 5.51
C MET A 95 3.59 10.90 5.59
N SER A 96 4.13 11.10 6.78
CA SER A 96 5.40 11.81 6.99
C SER A 96 6.64 11.04 6.50
N ALA A 97 6.46 9.74 6.16
CA ALA A 97 7.51 8.87 5.65
C ALA A 97 7.06 8.15 4.38
N LYS A 98 8.02 7.81 3.53
CA LYS A 98 7.82 6.98 2.34
C LYS A 98 7.99 5.51 2.70
N ILE A 99 7.30 4.65 1.97
CA ILE A 99 7.37 3.20 2.12
C ILE A 99 8.42 2.66 1.15
N THR A 100 9.31 1.78 1.61
CA THR A 100 10.24 1.06 0.72
C THR A 100 9.73 -0.36 0.51
N GLY A 101 9.45 -0.75 -0.73
CA GLY A 101 9.09 -2.11 -1.12
C GLY A 101 10.29 -2.86 -1.68
N LYS A 102 10.82 -3.85 -0.96
CA LYS A 102 11.90 -4.73 -1.45
C LYS A 102 11.30 -5.95 -2.14
N PRO A 103 11.80 -6.36 -3.33
CA PRO A 103 11.33 -7.58 -3.97
C PRO A 103 11.57 -8.81 -3.08
N ASP A 104 10.60 -9.71 -3.03
CA ASP A 104 10.62 -10.97 -2.26
C ASP A 104 10.09 -12.15 -3.09
N GLY A 105 10.39 -12.17 -4.38
CA GLY A 105 9.98 -13.21 -5.33
C GLY A 105 8.57 -13.01 -5.87
N THR A 106 8.09 -14.04 -6.58
CA THR A 106 6.78 -14.01 -7.27
C THR A 106 6.02 -15.30 -6.95
N ALA A 107 4.70 -15.21 -6.82
CA ALA A 107 3.84 -16.39 -6.62
C ALA A 107 2.47 -16.19 -7.29
N ASP A 108 1.85 -17.29 -7.71
CA ASP A 108 0.43 -17.30 -8.08
C ASP A 108 -0.40 -17.50 -6.81
N MET A 109 -1.37 -16.62 -6.58
CA MET A 109 -2.17 -16.59 -5.37
C MET A 109 -3.66 -16.50 -5.71
N LEU A 110 -4.49 -17.19 -4.94
CA LEU A 110 -5.94 -17.07 -5.03
C LEU A 110 -6.41 -15.91 -4.14
N ILE A 111 -6.83 -14.81 -4.76
CA ILE A 111 -7.26 -13.58 -4.08
C ILE A 111 -8.72 -13.28 -4.42
N LYS A 112 -9.53 -12.97 -3.41
CA LYS A 112 -10.86 -12.40 -3.62
C LYS A 112 -10.73 -10.92 -3.94
N LEU A 113 -11.17 -10.51 -5.13
CA LEU A 113 -11.10 -9.12 -5.59
C LEU A 113 -12.29 -8.27 -5.11
N ALA A 114 -13.32 -8.91 -4.55
CA ALA A 114 -14.43 -8.27 -3.87
C ALA A 114 -14.96 -9.24 -2.79
N GLU A 115 -15.67 -8.72 -1.81
CA GLU A 115 -16.14 -9.45 -0.63
C GLU A 115 -16.91 -10.74 -1.00
N ASN A 116 -17.83 -10.65 -1.98
CA ASN A 116 -18.68 -11.76 -2.41
C ASN A 116 -18.20 -12.41 -3.73
N ALA A 117 -16.99 -12.09 -4.21
CA ALA A 117 -16.45 -12.68 -5.42
C ALA A 117 -15.80 -14.04 -5.15
N ALA A 118 -15.81 -14.91 -6.17
CA ALA A 118 -14.94 -16.07 -6.19
C ALA A 118 -13.47 -15.64 -6.18
N ALA A 119 -12.60 -16.44 -5.54
CA ALA A 119 -11.18 -16.17 -5.57
C ALA A 119 -10.64 -16.33 -7.00
N THR A 120 -9.81 -15.39 -7.41
CA THR A 120 -9.17 -15.33 -8.74
C THR A 120 -7.68 -15.58 -8.58
N SER A 121 -7.09 -16.35 -9.48
CA SER A 121 -5.64 -16.51 -9.51
C SER A 121 -4.99 -15.22 -10.02
N LEU A 122 -4.13 -14.65 -9.20
CA LEU A 122 -3.28 -13.50 -9.53
C LEU A 122 -1.81 -13.91 -9.43
N ARG A 123 -1.03 -13.51 -10.43
CA ARG A 123 0.43 -13.50 -10.30
C ARG A 123 0.83 -12.28 -9.49
N VAL A 124 1.41 -12.51 -8.33
CA VAL A 124 1.78 -11.49 -7.36
C VAL A 124 3.29 -11.42 -7.25
N ASP A 125 3.86 -10.24 -7.52
CA ASP A 125 5.23 -9.93 -7.16
C ASP A 125 5.26 -9.54 -5.68
N LYS A 126 5.78 -10.44 -4.86
CA LYS A 126 5.88 -10.24 -3.42
C LYS A 126 6.88 -9.14 -3.10
N ILE A 127 6.55 -8.35 -2.11
CA ILE A 127 7.42 -7.32 -1.56
C ILE A 127 7.40 -7.38 -0.04
N THR A 128 8.53 -7.04 0.57
CA THR A 128 8.57 -6.65 1.98
C THR A 128 8.58 -5.14 2.05
N SER A 129 7.48 -4.56 2.54
CA SER A 129 7.33 -3.12 2.73
C SER A 129 7.94 -2.71 4.06
N SER A 130 8.91 -1.80 4.03
CA SER A 130 9.51 -1.18 5.21
C SER A 130 9.04 0.26 5.32
N VAL A 131 8.46 0.60 6.47
CA VAL A 131 8.01 1.95 6.80
C VAL A 131 8.82 2.43 8.00
N PRO A 132 9.58 3.54 7.90
CA PRO A 132 10.19 4.18 9.09
C PRO A 132 9.10 4.64 10.07
N ALA A 133 9.49 5.09 11.26
CA ALA A 133 8.52 5.76 12.14
C ALA A 133 7.86 6.93 11.40
N TYR A 134 6.53 7.05 11.48
CA TYR A 134 5.75 7.96 10.67
C TYR A 134 4.53 8.49 11.42
N ALA A 135 3.97 9.58 10.92
CA ALA A 135 2.67 10.09 11.32
C ALA A 135 1.79 10.29 10.10
N PHE A 136 0.48 10.21 10.29
CA PHE A 136 -0.47 10.70 9.31
C PHE A 136 -0.68 12.19 9.50
N LEU A 137 -0.84 12.89 8.40
CA LEU A 137 -1.07 14.32 8.35
C LEU A 137 -2.28 14.58 7.46
N ARG A 138 -3.21 15.40 7.94
CA ARG A 138 -4.32 15.91 7.14
C ARG A 138 -4.19 17.41 7.01
N THR A 139 -4.23 17.91 5.80
CA THR A 139 -4.12 19.33 5.46
C THR A 139 -5.29 19.77 4.58
N GLY A 140 -5.65 21.05 4.65
CA GLY A 140 -6.72 21.65 3.87
C GLY A 140 -7.13 22.98 4.51
N THR A 141 -7.71 23.90 3.73
CA THR A 141 -8.05 25.25 4.20
C THR A 141 -9.15 25.26 5.26
N THR A 142 -10.00 24.24 5.28
CA THR A 142 -11.13 24.09 6.21
C THR A 142 -10.92 22.99 7.24
N VAL A 143 -9.74 22.35 7.25
CA VAL A 143 -9.41 21.30 8.23
C VAL A 143 -9.28 21.93 9.62
N GLN A 144 -10.02 21.37 10.57
CA GLN A 144 -9.98 21.76 11.97
C GLN A 144 -9.37 20.65 12.82
N TYR A 145 -8.56 21.04 13.80
CA TYR A 145 -7.97 20.12 14.77
C TYR A 145 -8.77 20.18 16.07
N VAL A 146 -9.52 19.14 16.37
CA VAL A 146 -10.50 19.11 17.44
C VAL A 146 -10.30 17.90 18.36
N LEU A 147 -10.62 18.08 19.64
CA LEU A 147 -10.63 17.00 20.63
C LEU A 147 -12.02 16.35 20.64
N ARG A 148 -12.10 15.04 20.37
CA ARG A 148 -13.33 14.23 20.43
C ARG A 148 -13.06 12.95 21.19
N ASP A 149 -13.91 12.63 22.16
CA ASP A 149 -13.80 11.43 22.98
C ASP A 149 -12.39 11.22 23.59
N GLY A 150 -11.75 12.34 23.97
CA GLY A 150 -10.40 12.31 24.53
C GLY A 150 -9.27 12.09 23.53
N LYS A 151 -9.56 12.12 22.21
CA LYS A 151 -8.60 11.96 21.12
C LYS A 151 -8.59 13.16 20.21
N ASN A 152 -7.43 13.54 19.77
CA ASN A 152 -7.27 14.57 18.77
C ASN A 152 -7.66 14.05 17.38
N ASN A 153 -8.35 14.88 16.61
CA ASN A 153 -8.79 14.55 15.27
C ASN A 153 -8.62 15.75 14.35
N TRP A 154 -8.29 15.50 13.09
CA TRP A 154 -8.43 16.46 12.02
C TRP A 154 -9.76 16.21 11.32
N CYS A 155 -10.66 17.19 11.38
CA CYS A 155 -11.99 17.11 10.81
C CYS A 155 -12.17 18.13 9.69
N VAL A 156 -13.02 17.80 8.71
CA VAL A 156 -13.40 18.68 7.60
C VAL A 156 -14.87 18.48 7.26
N ASP A 157 -15.56 19.55 6.94
CA ASP A 157 -16.97 19.49 6.52
C ASP A 157 -17.10 18.92 5.11
N VAL A 158 -18.09 18.06 4.93
CA VAL A 158 -18.51 17.43 3.67
C VAL A 158 -20.01 17.61 3.48
N ASP A 159 -20.56 17.34 2.30
CA ASP A 159 -21.97 17.63 1.96
C ASP A 159 -23.01 16.91 2.85
N ASN A 160 -22.65 15.80 3.48
CA ASN A 160 -23.55 15.00 4.32
C ASN A 160 -23.08 14.91 5.79
N GLY A 161 -22.18 15.82 6.22
CA GLY A 161 -21.69 15.84 7.60
C GLY A 161 -20.24 16.23 7.70
N GLU A 162 -19.45 15.42 8.40
CA GLU A 162 -18.05 15.70 8.70
C GLU A 162 -17.18 14.45 8.51
N SER A 163 -16.03 14.62 7.87
CA SER A 163 -15.00 13.56 7.75
C SER A 163 -13.87 13.85 8.73
N CYS A 164 -13.65 12.94 9.68
CA CYS A 164 -12.60 13.09 10.69
C CYS A 164 -11.58 11.96 10.58
N MET A 165 -10.30 12.31 10.75
CA MET A 165 -9.17 11.39 10.90
C MET A 165 -8.55 11.57 12.28
N GLN A 166 -8.45 10.48 13.05
CA GLN A 166 -7.78 10.53 14.36
C GLN A 166 -6.28 10.78 14.20
N ASP A 167 -5.76 11.65 15.05
CA ASP A 167 -4.32 11.83 15.20
C ASP A 167 -3.77 10.79 16.18
N ASP A 168 -3.14 9.77 15.65
CA ASP A 168 -2.49 8.73 16.45
C ASP A 168 -1.04 9.09 16.82
N GLY A 169 -0.60 10.31 16.45
CA GLY A 169 0.77 10.79 16.65
C GLY A 169 1.80 10.01 15.83
N MET A 170 3.00 9.88 16.38
CA MET A 170 4.08 9.14 15.74
C MET A 170 3.91 7.64 15.94
N LEU A 171 3.71 6.92 14.85
CA LEU A 171 3.62 5.46 14.81
C LEU A 171 5.02 4.84 14.66
N PRO A 172 5.28 3.67 15.26
CA PRO A 172 6.59 3.03 15.18
C PRO A 172 6.90 2.54 13.76
N ALA A 173 8.20 2.37 13.47
CA ALA A 173 8.64 1.72 12.26
C ALA A 173 8.13 0.27 12.18
N LEU A 174 7.80 -0.19 10.97
CA LEU A 174 7.28 -1.54 10.77
C LEU A 174 7.74 -2.13 9.44
N ASN A 175 7.71 -3.46 9.35
CA ASN A 175 7.92 -4.23 8.13
C ASN A 175 6.70 -5.10 7.89
N VAL A 176 6.13 -5.04 6.68
CA VAL A 176 4.91 -5.75 6.32
C VAL A 176 5.13 -6.54 5.05
N PRO A 177 4.92 -7.87 5.06
CA PRO A 177 4.84 -8.65 3.85
C PRO A 177 3.59 -8.27 3.04
N GLY A 178 3.79 -8.07 1.75
CA GLY A 178 2.72 -7.73 0.82
C GLY A 178 3.09 -8.14 -0.60
N GLY A 179 2.39 -7.56 -1.56
CA GLY A 179 2.67 -7.79 -2.96
C GLY A 179 1.89 -6.88 -3.88
N LEU A 180 2.31 -6.89 -5.13
CA LEU A 180 1.74 -6.12 -6.22
C LEU A 180 1.34 -7.06 -7.35
N SER A 181 0.22 -6.79 -7.99
CA SER A 181 -0.21 -7.51 -9.19
C SER A 181 -0.77 -6.55 -10.22
N LEU A 182 -0.38 -6.72 -11.49
CA LEU A 182 -0.89 -5.91 -12.60
C LEU A 182 -1.80 -6.74 -13.51
N ARG A 183 -2.93 -6.13 -13.90
CA ARG A 183 -3.81 -6.63 -14.96
C ARG A 183 -4.17 -5.48 -15.89
N GLY A 184 -3.41 -5.32 -16.97
CA GLY A 184 -3.56 -4.17 -17.86
C GLY A 184 -3.26 -2.86 -17.13
N ASN A 185 -4.26 -2.00 -17.00
CA ASN A 185 -4.17 -0.71 -16.29
C ASN A 185 -4.64 -0.77 -14.83
N GLU A 186 -4.82 -1.97 -14.29
CA GLU A 186 -5.24 -2.19 -12.92
C GLU A 186 -4.08 -2.66 -12.07
N LEU A 187 -3.90 -2.04 -10.92
CA LEU A 187 -2.95 -2.44 -9.87
C LEU A 187 -3.73 -2.95 -8.66
N TYR A 188 -3.42 -4.15 -8.25
CA TYR A 188 -3.89 -4.75 -7.01
C TYR A 188 -2.74 -4.79 -6.02
N THR A 189 -2.92 -4.19 -4.84
CA THR A 189 -2.02 -4.40 -3.70
C THR A 189 -2.60 -5.50 -2.82
N VAL A 190 -1.74 -6.36 -2.34
CA VAL A 190 -2.12 -7.43 -1.41
C VAL A 190 -1.27 -7.35 -0.15
N MET A 191 -1.85 -7.74 0.97
CA MET A 191 -1.16 -7.80 2.26
C MET A 191 -1.34 -9.17 2.90
N LEU A 192 -0.40 -9.55 3.76
CA LEU A 192 -0.52 -10.75 4.55
C LEU A 192 -1.39 -10.47 5.79
N ASP A 193 -2.57 -11.08 5.85
CA ASP A 193 -3.47 -11.05 7.00
C ASP A 193 -3.70 -12.47 7.50
N LYS A 194 -3.44 -12.73 8.79
CA LYS A 194 -3.67 -14.03 9.48
C LYS A 194 -3.12 -15.24 8.71
N GLY A 195 -1.97 -15.07 8.05
CA GLY A 195 -1.31 -16.14 7.30
C GLY A 195 -1.81 -16.35 5.87
N ALA A 196 -2.75 -15.54 5.38
CA ALA A 196 -3.20 -15.53 4.00
C ALA A 196 -3.00 -14.16 3.36
N TYR A 197 -2.72 -14.15 2.06
CA TYR A 197 -2.71 -12.89 1.31
C TYR A 197 -4.14 -12.50 0.96
N VAL A 198 -4.49 -11.25 1.25
CA VAL A 198 -5.80 -10.66 0.95
C VAL A 198 -5.62 -9.41 0.12
N LEU A 199 -6.67 -9.04 -0.64
CA LEU A 199 -6.69 -7.76 -1.32
C LEU A 199 -6.65 -6.63 -0.28
N ASP A 200 -5.70 -5.74 -0.46
CA ASP A 200 -5.60 -4.50 0.31
C ASP A 200 -6.31 -3.37 -0.44
N MET A 201 -5.86 -3.06 -1.65
CA MET A 201 -6.42 -1.99 -2.47
C MET A 201 -6.42 -2.35 -3.95
N HIS A 202 -7.35 -1.73 -4.69
CA HIS A 202 -7.43 -1.75 -6.15
C HIS A 202 -7.31 -0.33 -6.69
N TYR A 203 -6.43 -0.16 -7.65
CA TYR A 203 -6.15 1.12 -8.30
C TYR A 203 -6.22 1.00 -9.81
N MET A 204 -6.51 2.11 -10.47
CA MET A 204 -6.40 2.31 -11.92
C MET A 204 -5.21 3.20 -12.23
N LYS A 205 -4.52 2.96 -13.32
CA LYS A 205 -3.43 3.83 -13.78
C LYS A 205 -3.98 5.20 -14.17
N LYS A 206 -3.32 6.26 -13.68
CA LYS A 206 -3.68 7.65 -13.97
C LYS A 206 -2.96 8.17 -15.22
#